data_cf69b58116eae313f486658fc1b080af
#
_entry.id   cf69b58116eae313f486658fc1b080af
#
_cell.length_a   1.000
_cell.length_b   1.000
_cell.length_c   1.000
_cell.angle_alpha   90.00
_cell.angle_beta   90.00
_cell.angle_gamma   90.00
#
_symmetry.space_group_name_H-M   'P 1'
#
loop_
_entity.id
_entity.type
_entity.pdbx_description
1 polymer ?
#
loop_
_entity_poly.entity_id
_entity_poly.type
_entity_poly.pdbx_seq_one_letter_code
_entity_poly.pdbx_strand_id
1 'polypeptide(L)'
;KLNKKKKGGDELPTGAITKLEEVFDHIFWKRRKLIYNKYLEKGNIVEEDSLQLLSEVEGTTYWKNDEFLENEYLQGTPDNIFNRVRDTKSNYEFDTFKKAELTTLYSWQIKGYIWMAIGAGHKIERTGELCYCLINTPCHRIEAEIKSMWYSMGMPEIDEERWFKAASQLERNHIFDIAKFKEDYPKFDLYNSFWRDIPKHMRVKTFEVTLEDSDIEHMTRRSKMAKEWLLNREIEELELINSK
;
A
#
# COMPACT_ATOMS: atom_id res chain seq x y z
N LYS A 1 -28.60 -16.29 13.72
CA LYS A 1 -27.44 -17.14 14.12
C LYS A 1 -26.55 -17.28 12.91
N LEU A 2 -25.52 -16.45 12.78
CA LEU A 2 -24.49 -16.54 11.74
C LEU A 2 -23.61 -17.76 12.08
N ASN A 3 -23.67 -18.78 11.24
CA ASN A 3 -22.77 -19.92 11.30
C ASN A 3 -21.33 -19.43 11.18
N LYS A 4 -20.56 -19.50 12.26
CA LYS A 4 -19.11 -19.39 12.21
C LYS A 4 -18.59 -20.58 11.39
N LYS A 5 -18.34 -20.37 10.09
CA LYS A 5 -17.62 -21.33 9.27
C LYS A 5 -16.24 -21.55 9.89
N LYS A 6 -15.88 -22.81 10.11
CA LYS A 6 -14.61 -23.27 10.68
C LYS A 6 -13.44 -22.64 9.91
N LYS A 7 -12.58 -21.89 10.58
CA LYS A 7 -11.26 -21.49 10.06
C LYS A 7 -10.42 -22.78 9.94
N GLY A 8 -10.11 -23.18 8.74
CA GLY A 8 -9.24 -24.32 8.48
C GLY A 8 -9.89 -25.29 7.49
N GLY A 9 -10.20 -24.81 6.30
CA GLY A 9 -10.71 -25.65 5.23
C GLY A 9 -9.79 -25.65 4.01
N ASP A 10 -9.87 -26.70 3.25
CA ASP A 10 -9.23 -26.86 1.94
C ASP A 10 -9.91 -26.01 0.86
N GLU A 11 -10.57 -24.92 1.23
CA GLU A 11 -11.26 -24.00 0.33
C GLU A 11 -10.59 -22.62 0.30
N LEU A 12 -10.60 -21.99 -0.87
CA LEU A 12 -10.16 -20.61 -1.01
C LEU A 12 -11.15 -19.65 -0.31
N PRO A 13 -10.65 -18.66 0.44
CA PRO A 13 -11.50 -17.64 1.05
C PRO A 13 -12.24 -16.83 -0.03
N THR A 14 -13.45 -16.36 0.26
CA THR A 14 -14.26 -15.55 -0.67
C THR A 14 -13.48 -14.35 -1.24
N GLY A 15 -12.69 -13.65 -0.40
CA GLY A 15 -11.86 -12.54 -0.87
C GLY A 15 -10.77 -12.96 -1.85
N ALA A 16 -10.22 -14.17 -1.73
CA ALA A 16 -9.27 -14.70 -2.70
C ALA A 16 -9.97 -15.03 -4.03
N ILE A 17 -11.15 -15.65 -3.97
CA ILE A 17 -11.97 -15.93 -5.18
C ILE A 17 -12.28 -14.64 -5.93
N THR A 18 -12.72 -13.58 -5.24
CA THR A 18 -12.97 -12.27 -5.88
C THR A 18 -11.72 -11.74 -6.61
N LYS A 19 -10.55 -11.91 -6.02
CA LYS A 19 -9.29 -11.51 -6.69
C LYS A 19 -8.92 -12.41 -7.85
N LEU A 20 -9.19 -13.70 -7.77
CA LEU A 20 -8.95 -14.63 -8.86
C LEU A 20 -9.90 -14.38 -10.05
N GLU A 21 -11.14 -13.96 -9.82
CA GLU A 21 -12.03 -13.50 -10.90
C GLU A 21 -11.45 -12.27 -11.61
N GLU A 22 -10.94 -11.27 -10.88
CA GLU A 22 -10.29 -10.11 -11.50
C GLU A 22 -9.04 -10.51 -12.32
N VAL A 23 -8.28 -11.51 -11.86
CA VAL A 23 -7.12 -12.07 -12.58
C VAL A 23 -7.58 -12.84 -13.82
N PHE A 24 -8.62 -13.67 -13.69
CA PHE A 24 -9.23 -14.40 -14.79
C PHE A 24 -9.72 -13.45 -15.89
N ASP A 25 -10.49 -12.43 -15.54
CA ASP A 25 -10.98 -11.43 -16.49
C ASP A 25 -9.83 -10.74 -17.23
N HIS A 26 -8.72 -10.46 -16.52
CA HIS A 26 -7.55 -9.86 -17.14
C HIS A 26 -6.84 -10.81 -18.11
N ILE A 27 -6.65 -12.08 -17.73
CA ILE A 27 -5.91 -13.06 -18.55
C ILE A 27 -6.75 -13.53 -19.72
N PHE A 28 -7.98 -13.94 -19.47
CA PHE A 28 -8.86 -14.56 -20.46
C PHE A 28 -9.52 -13.53 -21.37
N TRP A 29 -10.24 -12.56 -20.80
CA TRP A 29 -11.00 -11.55 -21.52
C TRP A 29 -10.19 -10.31 -21.91
N LYS A 30 -8.93 -10.18 -21.45
CA LYS A 30 -8.10 -8.96 -21.60
C LYS A 30 -8.81 -7.72 -21.04
N ARG A 31 -9.62 -7.89 -20.00
CA ARG A 31 -10.37 -6.84 -19.33
C ARG A 31 -9.76 -6.61 -17.94
N ARG A 32 -9.46 -5.38 -17.61
CA ARG A 32 -8.93 -5.00 -16.29
C ARG A 32 -9.73 -3.84 -15.75
N LYS A 33 -10.19 -3.97 -14.51
CA LYS A 33 -10.79 -2.85 -13.78
C LYS A 33 -9.73 -1.77 -13.57
N LEU A 34 -9.99 -0.55 -14.05
CA LEU A 34 -9.15 0.59 -13.74
C LEU A 34 -9.45 1.08 -12.33
N ILE A 35 -8.42 1.11 -11.50
CA ILE A 35 -8.55 1.57 -10.11
C ILE A 35 -7.91 2.96 -10.03
N TYR A 36 -8.75 3.98 -9.90
CA TYR A 36 -8.32 5.33 -9.54
C TYR A 36 -8.50 5.52 -8.04
N ASN A 37 -7.39 5.61 -7.33
CA ASN A 37 -7.41 5.71 -5.87
C ASN A 37 -6.34 6.70 -5.41
N LYS A 38 -6.78 7.76 -4.73
CA LYS A 38 -5.92 8.81 -4.19
C LYS A 38 -4.81 8.29 -3.26
N TYR A 39 -5.08 7.19 -2.56
CA TYR A 39 -4.10 6.56 -1.67
C TYR A 39 -2.98 5.86 -2.44
N LEU A 40 -3.33 5.12 -3.50
CA LEU A 40 -2.36 4.47 -4.39
C LEU A 40 -1.54 5.51 -5.15
N GLU A 41 -2.19 6.58 -5.64
CA GLU A 41 -1.51 7.66 -6.34
C GLU A 41 -0.49 8.35 -5.44
N LYS A 42 -0.88 8.74 -4.21
CA LYS A 42 0.09 9.29 -3.25
C LYS A 42 1.24 8.29 -3.02
N GLY A 43 0.92 7.01 -2.77
CA GLY A 43 1.92 5.98 -2.52
C GLY A 43 2.99 5.94 -3.60
N ASN A 44 2.56 5.89 -4.86
CA ASN A 44 3.47 5.84 -6.00
C ASN A 44 4.34 7.10 -6.16
N ILE A 45 3.76 8.29 -5.89
CA ILE A 45 4.48 9.57 -6.03
C ILE A 45 5.55 9.71 -4.95
N VAL A 46 5.26 9.32 -3.70
CA VAL A 46 6.14 9.56 -2.54
C VAL A 46 6.90 8.31 -2.07
N GLU A 47 7.01 7.29 -2.90
CA GLU A 47 7.72 6.05 -2.56
C GLU A 47 9.20 6.30 -2.27
N GLU A 48 9.87 7.09 -3.13
CA GLU A 48 11.28 7.47 -2.94
C GLU A 48 11.47 8.34 -1.70
N ASP A 49 10.56 9.30 -1.44
CA ASP A 49 10.58 10.11 -0.22
C ASP A 49 10.41 9.24 1.04
N SER A 50 9.64 8.15 0.95
CA SER A 50 9.47 7.18 2.04
C SER A 50 10.77 6.45 2.35
N LEU A 51 11.48 5.99 1.32
CA LEU A 51 12.79 5.36 1.48
C LEU A 51 13.85 6.35 1.97
N GLN A 52 13.80 7.61 1.51
CA GLN A 52 14.67 8.66 2.00
C GLN A 52 14.44 8.95 3.49
N LEU A 53 13.18 9.12 3.90
CA LEU A 53 12.85 9.33 5.32
C LEU A 53 13.33 8.16 6.20
N LEU A 54 13.11 6.93 5.74
CA LEU A 54 13.56 5.72 6.44
C LEU A 54 15.10 5.72 6.56
N SER A 55 15.79 6.05 5.46
CA SER A 55 17.25 6.15 5.43
C SER A 55 17.79 7.16 6.43
N GLU A 56 17.16 8.32 6.51
CA GLU A 56 17.55 9.38 7.45
C GLU A 56 17.29 9.00 8.91
N VAL A 57 16.19 8.29 9.18
CA VAL A 57 15.85 7.85 10.55
C VAL A 57 16.76 6.73 11.02
N GLU A 58 17.14 5.80 10.15
CA GLU A 58 17.96 4.64 10.49
C GLU A 58 19.47 4.88 10.30
N GLY A 59 19.86 6.01 9.68
CA GLY A 59 21.25 6.33 9.39
C GLY A 59 21.89 5.38 8.37
N THR A 60 21.09 4.78 7.50
CA THR A 60 21.49 3.82 6.46
C THR A 60 20.85 4.18 5.15
N THR A 61 21.60 4.21 4.05
CA THR A 61 21.04 4.54 2.74
C THR A 61 20.31 3.34 2.15
N TYR A 62 19.02 3.49 1.92
CA TYR A 62 18.17 2.54 1.22
C TYR A 62 17.87 3.01 -0.19
N TRP A 63 18.06 2.13 -1.16
CA TRP A 63 17.79 2.39 -2.57
C TRP A 63 16.50 1.70 -2.98
N LYS A 64 15.74 2.33 -3.85
CA LYS A 64 14.60 1.68 -4.48
C LYS A 64 15.08 0.44 -5.22
N ASN A 65 14.36 -0.66 -5.02
CA ASN A 65 14.59 -1.88 -5.76
C ASN A 65 13.69 -1.92 -6.99
N ASP A 66 14.29 -2.15 -8.16
CA ASP A 66 13.57 -2.33 -9.43
C ASP A 66 13.57 -3.78 -9.89
N GLU A 67 14.20 -4.69 -9.12
CA GLU A 67 14.26 -6.10 -9.46
C GLU A 67 12.91 -6.78 -9.27
N PHE A 68 12.38 -7.32 -10.36
CA PHE A 68 11.20 -8.16 -10.32
C PHE A 68 11.60 -9.57 -9.90
N LEU A 69 11.07 -10.02 -8.79
CA LEU A 69 11.30 -11.35 -8.25
C LEU A 69 10.15 -12.28 -8.59
N GLU A 70 10.48 -13.51 -8.95
CA GLU A 70 9.50 -14.57 -9.18
C GLU A 70 10.02 -15.95 -8.76
N ASN A 71 9.08 -16.83 -8.43
CA ASN A 71 9.30 -18.27 -8.32
C ASN A 71 8.09 -19.00 -8.91
N GLU A 72 8.02 -20.31 -8.79
CA GLU A 72 6.90 -21.13 -9.32
C GLU A 72 5.52 -20.67 -8.80
N TYR A 73 5.46 -20.00 -7.64
CA TYR A 73 4.23 -19.75 -6.89
C TYR A 73 3.87 -18.28 -6.75
N LEU A 74 4.86 -17.40 -6.72
CA LEU A 74 4.72 -15.98 -6.40
C LEU A 74 5.54 -15.12 -7.35
N GLN A 75 5.11 -13.87 -7.49
CA GLN A 75 5.85 -12.82 -8.21
C GLN A 75 5.63 -11.47 -7.53
N GLY A 76 6.59 -10.56 -7.66
CA GLY A 76 6.46 -9.18 -7.17
C GLY A 76 7.78 -8.45 -7.06
N THR A 77 7.69 -7.16 -6.73
CA THR A 77 8.84 -6.28 -6.55
C THR A 77 8.78 -5.67 -5.15
N PRO A 78 9.64 -6.07 -4.21
CA PRO A 78 9.76 -5.38 -2.92
C PRO A 78 10.38 -4.00 -3.11
N ASP A 79 10.02 -3.02 -2.28
CA ASP A 79 10.50 -1.64 -2.43
C ASP A 79 12.01 -1.51 -2.17
N ASN A 80 12.55 -2.33 -1.28
CA ASN A 80 13.99 -2.37 -1.00
C ASN A 80 14.44 -3.77 -0.59
N ILE A 81 15.64 -4.15 -1.08
CA ILE A 81 16.37 -5.36 -0.68
C ILE A 81 17.79 -4.91 -0.32
N PHE A 82 18.15 -5.04 0.95
CA PHE A 82 19.50 -4.77 1.44
C PHE A 82 19.99 -5.93 2.30
N ASN A 83 20.00 -5.83 3.62
CA ASN A 83 20.24 -6.95 4.53
C ASN A 83 18.96 -7.76 4.82
N ARG A 84 17.82 -7.18 4.55
CA ARG A 84 16.48 -7.77 4.63
C ARG A 84 15.56 -7.10 3.60
N VAL A 85 14.42 -7.70 3.36
CA VAL A 85 13.36 -7.11 2.53
C VAL A 85 12.63 -6.03 3.32
N ARG A 86 12.35 -4.90 2.67
CA ARG A 86 11.49 -3.84 3.19
C ARG A 86 10.39 -3.49 2.18
N ASP A 87 9.22 -3.23 2.71
CA ASP A 87 8.08 -2.71 1.96
C ASP A 87 7.56 -1.46 2.67
N THR A 88 7.53 -0.35 1.97
CA THR A 88 7.13 0.94 2.51
C THR A 88 5.67 1.24 2.20
N LYS A 89 4.97 1.83 3.13
CA LYS A 89 3.59 2.28 2.94
C LYS A 89 3.45 3.71 3.40
N SER A 90 3.23 4.64 2.46
CA SER A 90 2.94 6.02 2.82
C SER A 90 1.49 6.20 3.22
N ASN A 91 1.29 6.65 4.46
CA ASN A 91 -0.04 6.98 4.95
C ASN A 91 -0.54 8.29 4.33
N TYR A 92 -1.85 8.34 4.03
CA TYR A 92 -2.46 9.51 3.41
C TYR A 92 -2.60 10.67 4.40
N GLU A 93 -2.99 10.37 5.63
CA GLU A 93 -3.28 11.32 6.69
C GLU A 93 -2.63 10.93 8.01
N PHE A 94 -2.49 11.90 8.91
CA PHE A 94 -1.93 11.70 10.24
C PHE A 94 -2.70 10.66 11.08
N ASP A 95 -4.03 10.68 11.06
CA ASP A 95 -4.85 9.76 11.85
C ASP A 95 -4.72 8.31 11.39
N THR A 96 -4.65 8.09 10.07
CA THR A 96 -4.40 6.76 9.50
C THR A 96 -3.02 6.23 9.87
N PHE A 97 -2.00 7.10 9.89
CA PHE A 97 -0.67 6.73 10.35
C PHE A 97 -0.65 6.36 11.83
N LYS A 98 -1.32 7.12 12.67
CA LYS A 98 -1.40 6.79 14.11
C LYS A 98 -1.99 5.41 14.38
N LYS A 99 -2.96 4.99 13.56
CA LYS A 99 -3.67 3.71 13.65
C LYS A 99 -3.02 2.59 12.83
N ALA A 100 -1.93 2.89 12.12
CA ALA A 100 -1.25 1.91 11.28
C ALA A 100 -0.73 0.73 12.10
N GLU A 101 -1.08 -0.48 11.67
CA GLU A 101 -0.74 -1.75 12.29
C GLU A 101 -0.31 -2.77 11.24
N LEU A 102 0.40 -3.81 11.65
CA LEU A 102 0.73 -4.92 10.77
C LEU A 102 -0.53 -5.73 10.45
N THR A 103 -1.04 -5.58 9.24
CA THR A 103 -2.17 -6.39 8.78
C THR A 103 -1.72 -7.78 8.34
N THR A 104 -2.63 -8.76 8.41
CA THR A 104 -2.37 -10.11 7.90
C THR A 104 -1.96 -10.10 6.42
N LEU A 105 -2.56 -9.21 5.60
CA LEU A 105 -2.23 -9.08 4.18
C LEU A 105 -0.78 -8.64 3.98
N TYR A 106 -0.34 -7.59 4.66
CA TYR A 106 1.04 -7.11 4.55
C TYR A 106 2.06 -8.09 5.14
N SER A 107 1.70 -8.78 6.22
CA SER A 107 2.55 -9.86 6.75
C SER A 107 2.81 -10.94 5.68
N TRP A 108 1.77 -11.40 4.98
CA TRP A 108 1.95 -12.37 3.88
C TRP A 108 2.71 -11.79 2.68
N GLN A 109 2.54 -10.51 2.37
CA GLN A 109 3.31 -9.84 1.32
C GLN A 109 4.81 -9.86 1.62
N ILE A 110 5.21 -9.46 2.83
CA ILE A 110 6.61 -9.48 3.27
C ILE A 110 7.17 -10.91 3.26
N LYS A 111 6.45 -11.89 3.79
CA LYS A 111 6.86 -13.31 3.76
C LYS A 111 7.09 -13.81 2.33
N GLY A 112 6.22 -13.46 1.41
CA GLY A 112 6.37 -13.78 -0.01
C GLY A 112 7.62 -13.16 -0.62
N TYR A 113 7.88 -11.89 -0.33
CA TYR A 113 9.08 -11.20 -0.81
C TYR A 113 10.38 -11.81 -0.25
N ILE A 114 10.41 -12.15 1.05
CA ILE A 114 11.57 -12.83 1.66
C ILE A 114 11.82 -14.15 0.95
N TRP A 115 10.77 -14.98 0.75
CA TRP A 115 10.90 -16.27 0.09
C TRP A 115 11.44 -16.14 -1.33
N MET A 116 10.91 -15.21 -2.12
CA MET A 116 11.37 -14.97 -3.50
C MET A 116 12.82 -14.45 -3.53
N ALA A 117 13.17 -13.48 -2.66
CA ALA A 117 14.51 -12.92 -2.62
C ALA A 117 15.57 -13.96 -2.23
N ILE A 118 15.29 -14.82 -1.24
CA ILE A 118 16.19 -15.93 -0.88
C ILE A 118 16.32 -16.91 -2.06
N GLY A 119 15.22 -17.24 -2.72
CA GLY A 119 15.19 -18.11 -3.91
C GLY A 119 15.97 -17.55 -5.10
N ALA A 120 16.00 -16.22 -5.26
CA ALA A 120 16.79 -15.50 -6.26
C ALA A 120 18.28 -15.40 -5.90
N GLY A 121 18.70 -15.86 -4.71
CA GLY A 121 20.08 -15.88 -4.28
C GLY A 121 20.54 -14.66 -3.47
N HIS A 122 19.61 -13.78 -3.07
CA HIS A 122 19.94 -12.68 -2.17
C HIS A 122 20.37 -13.20 -0.80
N LYS A 123 21.47 -12.65 -0.26
CA LYS A 123 21.99 -12.98 1.07
C LYS A 123 21.31 -12.10 2.13
N ILE A 124 20.07 -12.40 2.42
CA ILE A 124 19.26 -11.66 3.37
C ILE A 124 18.84 -12.55 4.55
N GLU A 125 18.41 -11.91 5.62
CA GLU A 125 17.79 -12.59 6.76
C GLU A 125 16.41 -13.15 6.39
N ARG A 126 15.94 -14.16 7.14
CA ARG A 126 14.54 -14.65 7.04
C ARG A 126 13.53 -13.70 7.72
N THR A 127 13.95 -12.47 7.96
CA THR A 127 13.12 -11.38 8.48
C THR A 127 13.03 -10.26 7.46
N GLY A 128 11.89 -9.58 7.45
CA GLY A 128 11.65 -8.41 6.63
C GLY A 128 10.84 -7.39 7.42
N GLU A 129 10.65 -6.22 6.85
CA GLU A 129 10.02 -5.10 7.52
C GLU A 129 8.93 -4.46 6.68
N LEU A 130 7.79 -4.20 7.33
CA LEU A 130 6.78 -3.28 6.84
C LEU A 130 7.03 -1.92 7.48
N CYS A 131 7.31 -0.90 6.66
CA CYS A 131 7.64 0.43 7.14
C CYS A 131 6.54 1.43 6.74
N TYR A 132 5.72 1.86 7.68
CA TYR A 132 4.80 2.96 7.44
C TYR A 132 5.54 4.29 7.56
N CYS A 133 5.43 5.12 6.52
CA CYS A 133 6.05 6.42 6.43
C CYS A 133 4.99 7.53 6.33
N LEU A 134 5.16 8.57 7.14
CA LEU A 134 4.31 9.76 7.11
C LEU A 134 4.99 10.85 6.29
N ILE A 135 4.69 10.89 4.99
CA ILE A 135 5.24 11.80 3.99
C ILE A 135 4.20 12.84 3.62
N ASN A 136 4.62 14.09 3.39
CA ASN A 136 3.76 15.16 2.91
C ASN A 136 2.92 14.68 1.71
N THR A 137 1.64 15.07 1.71
CA THR A 137 0.77 14.81 0.56
C THR A 137 1.12 15.79 -0.56
N PRO A 138 1.25 15.35 -1.82
CA PRO A 138 1.52 16.23 -2.94
C PRO A 138 0.50 17.39 -3.06
N CYS A 139 0.96 18.60 -3.41
CA CYS A 139 0.14 19.82 -3.37
C CYS A 139 -1.16 19.70 -4.18
N HIS A 140 -1.12 19.12 -5.39
CA HIS A 140 -2.31 18.95 -6.24
C HIS A 140 -3.39 18.08 -5.57
N ARG A 141 -3.01 17.17 -4.67
CA ARG A 141 -3.95 16.38 -3.87
C ARG A 141 -4.56 17.18 -2.74
N ILE A 142 -3.76 18.01 -2.06
CA ILE A 142 -4.26 18.92 -1.03
C ILE A 142 -5.23 19.91 -1.65
N GLU A 143 -4.91 20.48 -2.81
CA GLU A 143 -5.81 21.37 -3.57
C GLU A 143 -7.12 20.69 -3.95
N ALA A 144 -7.06 19.43 -4.41
CA ALA A 144 -8.26 18.67 -4.74
C ALA A 144 -9.15 18.40 -3.51
N GLU A 145 -8.55 18.08 -2.36
CA GLU A 145 -9.28 17.88 -1.09
C GLU A 145 -9.88 19.21 -0.59
N ILE A 146 -9.13 20.29 -0.66
CA ILE A 146 -9.62 21.64 -0.33
C ILE A 146 -10.82 22.01 -1.21
N LYS A 147 -10.71 21.80 -2.53
CA LYS A 147 -11.78 22.06 -3.47
C LYS A 147 -13.01 21.18 -3.21
N SER A 148 -12.81 19.89 -2.93
CA SER A 148 -13.91 18.98 -2.57
C SER A 148 -14.61 19.41 -1.29
N MET A 149 -13.84 19.79 -0.28
CA MET A 149 -14.37 20.29 0.99
C MET A 149 -15.16 21.58 0.79
N TRP A 150 -14.66 22.52 -0.02
CA TRP A 150 -15.33 23.76 -0.37
C TRP A 150 -16.72 23.51 -0.95
N TYR A 151 -16.85 22.61 -1.92
CA TYR A 151 -18.15 22.24 -2.48
C TYR A 151 -19.07 21.56 -1.46
N SER A 152 -18.52 20.68 -0.62
CA SER A 152 -19.31 19.96 0.39
C SER A 152 -19.83 20.82 1.52
N MET A 153 -19.17 21.95 1.80
CA MET A 153 -19.58 22.91 2.83
C MET A 153 -20.64 23.89 2.35
N GLY A 154 -21.08 23.87 1.08
CA GLY A 154 -22.17 24.68 0.55
C GLY A 154 -21.77 26.12 0.17
N MET A 155 -20.88 26.25 -0.82
CA MET A 155 -20.55 27.50 -1.48
C MET A 155 -21.80 28.23 -2.06
N PRO A 156 -21.92 29.55 -2.01
CA PRO A 156 -21.01 30.62 -1.57
C PRO A 156 -21.31 31.19 -0.17
N GLU A 157 -22.10 30.51 0.62
CA GLU A 157 -22.64 31.03 1.91
C GLU A 157 -21.76 30.68 3.12
N ILE A 158 -20.50 30.34 2.89
CA ILE A 158 -19.59 29.94 3.96
C ILE A 158 -19.05 31.18 4.67
N ASP A 159 -19.16 31.16 5.99
CA ASP A 159 -18.40 32.00 6.87
C ASP A 159 -16.89 31.84 6.64
N GLU A 160 -16.19 32.95 6.34
CA GLU A 160 -14.76 32.96 6.04
C GLU A 160 -13.93 32.40 7.20
N GLU A 161 -14.29 32.65 8.44
CA GLU A 161 -13.59 32.12 9.61
C GLU A 161 -13.73 30.60 9.68
N ARG A 162 -14.92 30.06 9.44
CA ARG A 162 -15.19 28.63 9.40
C ARG A 162 -14.43 27.95 8.28
N TRP A 163 -14.38 28.59 7.12
CA TRP A 163 -13.60 28.09 5.98
C TRP A 163 -12.11 28.04 6.29
N PHE A 164 -11.53 29.15 6.75
CA PHE A 164 -10.12 29.24 7.09
C PHE A 164 -9.71 28.16 8.10
N LYS A 165 -10.54 27.97 9.13
CA LYS A 165 -10.31 26.94 10.14
C LYS A 165 -10.33 25.52 9.55
N ALA A 166 -11.26 25.22 8.66
CA ALA A 166 -11.39 23.92 8.02
C ALA A 166 -10.23 23.64 7.05
N ALA A 167 -9.88 24.60 6.19
CA ALA A 167 -8.77 24.48 5.25
C ALA A 167 -7.42 24.31 5.97
N SER A 168 -7.19 25.11 7.01
CA SER A 168 -6.01 25.02 7.86
C SER A 168 -5.90 23.65 8.59
N GLN A 169 -7.02 23.07 9.01
CA GLN A 169 -7.04 21.75 9.60
C GLN A 169 -6.74 20.65 8.59
N LEU A 170 -7.25 20.79 7.35
CA LEU A 170 -6.95 19.87 6.26
C LEU A 170 -5.45 19.87 5.96
N GLU A 171 -4.82 21.03 5.80
CA GLU A 171 -3.38 21.15 5.57
C GLU A 171 -2.58 20.44 6.66
N ARG A 172 -2.90 20.64 7.94
CA ARG A 172 -2.23 19.97 9.08
C ARG A 172 -2.33 18.46 9.04
N ASN A 173 -3.40 17.92 8.46
CA ASN A 173 -3.57 16.47 8.34
C ASN A 173 -2.75 15.86 7.20
N HIS A 174 -2.23 16.68 6.30
CA HIS A 174 -1.54 16.26 5.07
C HIS A 174 -0.09 16.76 4.94
N ILE A 175 0.31 17.77 5.74
CA ILE A 175 1.66 18.35 5.71
C ILE A 175 2.31 18.12 7.08
N PHE A 176 3.40 17.36 7.09
CA PHE A 176 4.07 16.88 8.30
C PHE A 176 5.48 17.46 8.48
N ASP A 177 6.00 18.08 7.40
CA ASP A 177 7.27 18.77 7.30
C ASP A 177 7.04 20.00 6.43
N ILE A 178 6.83 21.15 7.07
CA ILE A 178 6.46 22.42 6.39
C ILE A 178 7.65 22.93 5.56
N ALA A 179 8.87 22.78 6.08
CA ALA A 179 10.07 23.27 5.39
C ALA A 179 10.26 22.51 4.07
N LYS A 180 10.21 21.18 4.10
CA LYS A 180 10.28 20.34 2.91
C LYS A 180 9.11 20.62 1.95
N PHE A 181 7.90 20.77 2.47
CA PHE A 181 6.73 21.08 1.64
C PHE A 181 6.88 22.40 0.89
N LYS A 182 7.39 23.45 1.54
CA LYS A 182 7.64 24.76 0.90
C LYS A 182 8.79 24.72 -0.10
N GLU A 183 9.80 23.86 0.14
CA GLU A 183 10.88 23.61 -0.83
C GLU A 183 10.33 22.96 -2.10
N ASP A 184 9.50 21.92 -1.96
CA ASP A 184 8.92 21.18 -3.08
C ASP A 184 7.85 21.99 -3.83
N TYR A 185 7.09 22.81 -3.10
CA TYR A 185 5.95 23.57 -3.63
C TYR A 185 5.99 25.06 -3.24
N PRO A 186 6.98 25.84 -3.72
CA PRO A 186 7.23 27.21 -3.29
C PRO A 186 6.10 28.19 -3.64
N LYS A 187 5.20 27.81 -4.56
CA LYS A 187 4.04 28.63 -4.97
C LYS A 187 2.75 28.27 -4.27
N PHE A 188 2.77 27.28 -3.39
CA PHE A 188 1.57 26.89 -2.64
C PHE A 188 1.38 27.83 -1.45
N ASP A 189 0.25 28.54 -1.42
CA ASP A 189 -0.12 29.42 -0.32
C ASP A 189 -0.84 28.62 0.77
N LEU A 190 -0.17 28.46 1.91
CA LEU A 190 -0.78 27.82 3.08
C LEU A 190 -1.78 28.75 3.75
N TYR A 191 -2.97 28.23 4.08
CA TYR A 191 -3.96 28.94 4.90
C TYR A 191 -3.42 29.29 6.28
N ASN A 192 -2.61 28.39 6.86
CA ASN A 192 -1.95 28.64 8.12
C ASN A 192 -0.68 27.78 8.21
N SER A 193 0.45 28.38 8.58
CA SER A 193 1.72 27.66 8.78
C SER A 193 2.14 27.59 10.26
N PHE A 194 1.28 27.95 11.20
CA PHE A 194 1.60 27.98 12.63
C PHE A 194 1.26 26.65 13.33
N TRP A 195 1.77 25.53 12.82
CA TRP A 195 1.74 24.25 13.53
C TRP A 195 3.12 23.65 13.62
N ARG A 196 3.26 22.68 14.52
CA ARG A 196 4.54 22.01 14.73
C ARG A 196 4.72 20.88 13.75
N ASP A 197 5.87 20.83 13.10
CA ASP A 197 6.31 19.68 12.32
C ASP A 197 6.43 18.43 13.20
N ILE A 198 6.18 17.28 12.60
CA ILE A 198 6.38 16.01 13.26
C ILE A 198 7.84 15.59 13.06
N PRO A 199 8.61 15.37 14.15
CA PRO A 199 9.99 14.94 14.04
C PRO A 199 10.16 13.68 13.17
N LYS A 200 11.23 13.60 12.37
CA LYS A 200 11.47 12.51 11.40
C LYS A 200 11.32 11.12 12.04
N HIS A 201 11.94 10.89 13.20
CA HIS A 201 11.86 9.60 13.90
C HIS A 201 10.44 9.22 14.37
N MET A 202 9.52 10.18 14.47
CA MET A 202 8.11 9.95 14.80
C MET A 202 7.23 9.75 13.55
N ARG A 203 7.79 9.90 12.36
CA ARG A 203 7.09 9.72 11.08
C ARG A 203 7.32 8.34 10.47
N VAL A 204 8.01 7.45 11.16
CA VAL A 204 8.24 6.06 10.74
C VAL A 204 7.71 5.10 11.79
N LYS A 205 7.02 4.06 11.34
CA LYS A 205 6.64 2.89 12.16
C LYS A 205 7.07 1.63 11.44
N THR A 206 7.89 0.82 12.07
CA THR A 206 8.40 -0.42 11.50
C THR A 206 7.82 -1.63 12.22
N PHE A 207 7.41 -2.62 11.45
CA PHE A 207 6.92 -3.91 11.93
C PHE A 207 7.76 -5.03 11.31
N GLU A 208 8.40 -5.82 12.14
CA GLU A 208 9.18 -6.97 11.70
C GLU A 208 8.28 -8.18 11.41
N VAL A 209 8.62 -8.91 10.36
CA VAL A 209 7.92 -10.11 9.91
C VAL A 209 8.96 -11.19 9.65
N THR A 210 8.78 -12.36 10.27
CA THR A 210 9.66 -13.53 10.09
C THR A 210 9.01 -14.54 9.14
N LEU A 211 9.80 -15.13 8.26
CA LEU A 211 9.40 -16.22 7.36
C LEU A 211 9.74 -17.57 8.01
N GLU A 212 8.73 -18.36 8.31
CA GLU A 212 8.85 -19.73 8.80
C GLU A 212 8.67 -20.76 7.66
N ASP A 213 9.15 -22.00 7.84
CA ASP A 213 8.97 -23.05 6.83
C ASP A 213 7.49 -23.41 6.62
N SER A 214 6.70 -23.36 7.69
CA SER A 214 5.24 -23.53 7.62
C SER A 214 4.53 -22.47 6.77
N ASP A 215 5.09 -21.26 6.70
CA ASP A 215 4.56 -20.18 5.84
C ASP A 215 4.79 -20.53 4.35
N ILE A 216 5.96 -21.07 4.02
CA ILE A 216 6.29 -21.52 2.66
C ILE A 216 5.32 -22.63 2.23
N GLU A 217 5.10 -23.61 3.09
CA GLU A 217 4.13 -24.70 2.82
C GLU A 217 2.71 -24.13 2.60
N HIS A 218 2.30 -23.19 3.44
CA HIS A 218 1.00 -22.54 3.32
C HIS A 218 0.86 -21.75 2.01
N MET A 219 1.84 -20.94 1.65
CA MET A 219 1.85 -20.16 0.38
C MET A 219 1.85 -21.09 -0.83
N THR A 220 2.66 -22.15 -0.81
CA THR A 220 2.71 -23.16 -1.87
C THR A 220 1.34 -23.81 -2.07
N ARG A 221 0.72 -24.29 -1.00
CA ARG A 221 -0.62 -24.89 -1.06
C ARG A 221 -1.66 -23.92 -1.61
N ARG A 222 -1.69 -22.68 -1.11
CA ARG A 222 -2.66 -21.66 -1.56
C ARG A 222 -2.48 -21.28 -3.03
N SER A 223 -1.22 -21.18 -3.50
CA SER A 223 -0.95 -20.90 -4.91
C SER A 223 -1.37 -22.06 -5.83
N LYS A 224 -1.18 -23.30 -5.41
CA LYS A 224 -1.67 -24.48 -6.16
C LYS A 224 -3.20 -24.45 -6.28
N MET A 225 -3.90 -24.19 -5.17
CA MET A 225 -5.37 -24.06 -5.19
C MET A 225 -5.86 -22.91 -6.09
N ALA A 226 -5.15 -21.80 -6.10
CA ALA A 226 -5.46 -20.67 -6.98
C ALA A 226 -5.28 -20.99 -8.46
N LYS A 227 -4.17 -21.69 -8.80
CA LYS A 227 -3.93 -22.17 -10.18
C LYS A 227 -5.01 -23.16 -10.65
N GLU A 228 -5.38 -24.12 -9.81
CA GLU A 228 -6.43 -25.08 -10.08
C GLU A 228 -7.78 -24.39 -10.29
N TRP A 229 -8.12 -23.42 -9.44
CA TRP A 229 -9.33 -22.63 -9.56
C TRP A 229 -9.38 -21.87 -10.89
N LEU A 230 -8.30 -21.21 -11.29
CA LEU A 230 -8.21 -20.47 -12.56
C LEU A 230 -8.38 -21.40 -13.75
N LEU A 231 -7.78 -22.57 -13.73
CA LEU A 231 -7.89 -23.57 -14.80
C LEU A 231 -9.33 -24.09 -14.94
N ASN A 232 -9.98 -24.42 -13.82
CA ASN A 232 -11.38 -24.86 -13.84
C ASN A 232 -12.31 -23.74 -14.35
N ARG A 233 -12.06 -22.50 -13.94
CA ARG A 233 -12.86 -21.34 -14.40
C ARG A 233 -12.71 -21.10 -15.91
N GLU A 234 -11.49 -21.32 -16.44
CA GLU A 234 -11.24 -21.25 -17.90
C GLU A 234 -12.02 -22.33 -18.67
N ILE A 235 -12.01 -23.57 -18.17
CA ILE A 235 -12.77 -24.67 -18.78
C ILE A 235 -14.27 -24.36 -18.80
N GLU A 236 -14.84 -23.94 -17.67
CA GLU A 236 -16.26 -23.57 -17.58
C GLU A 236 -16.63 -22.46 -18.58
N GLU A 237 -15.79 -21.44 -18.73
CA GLU A 237 -16.03 -20.32 -19.64
C GLU A 237 -15.97 -20.76 -21.12
N LEU A 238 -15.02 -21.62 -21.47
CA LEU A 238 -14.90 -22.19 -22.81
C LEU A 238 -16.10 -23.08 -23.16
N GLU A 239 -16.62 -23.86 -22.22
CA GLU A 239 -17.84 -24.65 -22.39
C GLU A 239 -19.06 -23.75 -22.67
N LEU A 240 -19.18 -22.62 -21.93
CA LEU A 240 -20.26 -21.65 -22.17
C LEU A 240 -20.18 -20.99 -23.54
N ILE A 241 -18.98 -20.66 -24.02
CA ILE A 241 -18.76 -20.07 -25.34
C ILE A 241 -19.14 -21.05 -26.44
N ASN A 242 -18.81 -22.33 -26.28
CA ASN A 242 -19.04 -23.38 -27.30
C ASN A 242 -20.43 -23.96 -27.26
N SER A 243 -21.22 -23.67 -26.23
CA SER A 243 -22.62 -24.17 -26.08
C SER A 243 -23.67 -23.41 -26.91
N LYS A 244 -23.26 -22.41 -27.68
CA LYS A 244 -24.10 -21.64 -28.61
C LYS A 244 -23.80 -22.00 -30.05
#